data_3f09d334683b67a85f774e914d68a124
#
_entry.id   3f09d334683b67a85f774e914d68a124
#
_cell.length_a   1.000
_cell.length_b   1.000
_cell.length_c   1.000
_cell.angle_alpha   90.00
_cell.angle_beta   90.00
_cell.angle_gamma   90.00
#
_symmetry.space_group_name_H-M   'P 1'
#
loop_
_entity.id
_entity.type
_entity.pdbx_description
1 polymer ?
#
loop_
_entity_poly.entity_id
_entity_poly.type
_entity_poly.pdbx_seq_one_letter_code
_entity_poly.pdbx_strand_id
1 'polypeptide(L)'
;MENRDTILEENRSYWSGRAAGYSAVNRWELSTAQRQKWKDCLREELVRQFPARAMDALRVLEVGTGPGFFAILLCELGCDVTALDLTPAMLAEAKKNAGELAGKICWMEMNAEALTFADASFDAVVSRNLTWNLPHPDAAYAEWARVLRPGGLLLNFDANWYAYLFDEKAQAAYEQDRRNSAEQGVRDQNLESEGEHFDVMEDIARRVPLSQLRRPAWDLARLHALGLHARADERIWQRVWSEEERLNFASTPMFLIIARKGQC
;
A
#
# COMPACT_ATOMS: atom_id res chain seq x y z
N MET A 1 -3.22 -0.15 28.49
CA MET A 1 -2.45 -0.13 27.23
C MET A 1 -2.61 -1.51 26.61
N GLU A 2 -3.40 -1.58 25.58
CA GLU A 2 -3.56 -2.81 24.80
C GLU A 2 -2.21 -3.15 24.15
N ASN A 3 -1.86 -4.42 24.18
CA ASN A 3 -0.57 -4.83 23.65
C ASN A 3 -0.61 -4.71 22.12
N ARG A 4 0.17 -3.81 21.53
CA ARG A 4 0.22 -3.60 20.07
C ARG A 4 0.68 -4.85 19.31
N ASP A 5 1.38 -5.77 19.97
CA ASP A 5 1.69 -7.10 19.42
C ASP A 5 0.42 -7.91 19.14
N THR A 6 -0.64 -7.71 19.97
CA THR A 6 -1.95 -8.33 19.76
C THR A 6 -2.61 -7.84 18.46
N ILE A 7 -2.53 -6.53 18.19
CA ILE A 7 -3.07 -5.95 16.94
C ILE A 7 -2.35 -6.52 15.71
N LEU A 8 -1.05 -6.73 15.80
CA LEU A 8 -0.26 -7.32 14.71
C LEU A 8 -0.74 -8.75 14.39
N GLU A 9 -0.97 -9.57 15.42
CA GLU A 9 -1.46 -10.94 15.24
C GLU A 9 -2.92 -10.98 14.74
N GLU A 10 -3.77 -10.08 15.20
CA GLU A 10 -5.14 -9.93 14.68
C GLU A 10 -5.14 -9.53 13.20
N ASN A 11 -4.29 -8.57 12.81
CA ASN A 11 -4.06 -8.20 11.41
C ASN A 11 -3.61 -9.42 10.59
N ARG A 12 -2.63 -10.16 11.08
CA ARG A 12 -2.14 -11.38 10.42
C ARG A 12 -3.26 -12.41 10.23
N SER A 13 -4.07 -12.63 11.26
CA SER A 13 -5.21 -13.54 11.21
C SER A 13 -6.27 -13.08 10.21
N TYR A 14 -6.67 -11.81 10.29
CA TYR A 14 -7.65 -11.21 9.39
C TYR A 14 -7.22 -11.35 7.93
N TRP A 15 -6.01 -10.88 7.59
CA TRP A 15 -5.50 -10.90 6.22
C TRP A 15 -5.23 -12.32 5.71
N SER A 16 -4.94 -13.29 6.61
CA SER A 16 -4.88 -14.70 6.22
C SER A 16 -6.24 -15.22 5.72
N GLY A 17 -7.32 -14.90 6.42
CA GLY A 17 -8.67 -15.23 6.00
C GLY A 17 -9.12 -14.53 4.71
N ARG A 18 -8.60 -13.31 4.47
CA ARG A 18 -8.95 -12.49 3.32
C ARG A 18 -8.13 -12.76 2.05
N ALA A 19 -7.06 -13.55 2.13
CA ALA A 19 -6.07 -13.67 1.05
C ALA A 19 -6.68 -14.04 -0.30
N ALA A 20 -7.58 -15.02 -0.36
CA ALA A 20 -8.21 -15.46 -1.62
C ALA A 20 -9.14 -14.38 -2.22
N GLY A 21 -9.96 -13.73 -1.37
CA GLY A 21 -10.88 -12.67 -1.80
C GLY A 21 -10.13 -11.44 -2.30
N TYR A 22 -9.12 -10.99 -1.56
CA TYR A 22 -8.31 -9.84 -1.96
C TYR A 22 -7.44 -10.15 -3.20
N SER A 23 -7.00 -11.41 -3.35
CA SER A 23 -6.34 -11.89 -4.57
C SER A 23 -7.25 -11.78 -5.80
N ALA A 24 -8.55 -12.03 -5.66
CA ALA A 24 -9.50 -11.88 -6.77
C ALA A 24 -9.58 -10.42 -7.26
N VAL A 25 -9.59 -9.45 -6.34
CA VAL A 25 -9.55 -8.01 -6.68
C VAL A 25 -8.26 -7.68 -7.45
N ASN A 26 -7.09 -8.11 -6.97
CA ASN A 26 -5.82 -7.84 -7.65
C ASN A 26 -5.75 -8.49 -9.04
N ARG A 27 -6.28 -9.70 -9.21
CA ARG A 27 -6.34 -10.34 -10.54
C ARG A 27 -7.23 -9.54 -11.50
N TRP A 28 -8.34 -9.01 -11.01
CA TRP A 28 -9.21 -8.15 -11.81
C TRP A 28 -8.46 -6.87 -12.23
N GLU A 29 -7.81 -6.16 -11.29
CA GLU A 29 -6.98 -5.00 -11.61
C GLU A 29 -5.90 -5.33 -12.66
N LEU A 30 -5.20 -6.45 -12.50
CA LEU A 30 -4.18 -6.93 -13.46
C LEU A 30 -4.74 -7.27 -14.84
N SER A 31 -6.01 -7.65 -14.94
CA SER A 31 -6.69 -7.99 -16.21
C SER A 31 -7.28 -6.79 -16.94
N THR A 32 -7.29 -5.61 -16.31
CA THR A 32 -7.92 -4.38 -16.83
C THR A 32 -6.89 -3.34 -17.27
N ALA A 33 -7.37 -2.20 -17.78
CA ALA A 33 -6.55 -1.04 -18.10
C ALA A 33 -5.80 -0.46 -16.88
N GLN A 34 -6.22 -0.79 -15.65
CA GLN A 34 -5.56 -0.34 -14.43
C GLN A 34 -4.12 -0.86 -14.35
N ARG A 35 -3.85 -2.09 -14.80
CA ARG A 35 -2.49 -2.62 -14.89
C ARG A 35 -1.53 -1.64 -15.58
N GLN A 36 -1.93 -1.11 -16.73
CA GLN A 36 -1.07 -0.19 -17.45
C GLN A 36 -0.96 1.17 -16.78
N LYS A 37 -2.08 1.72 -16.25
CA LYS A 37 -2.08 2.99 -15.51
C LYS A 37 -1.13 2.95 -14.31
N TRP A 38 -1.19 1.89 -13.51
CA TRP A 38 -0.32 1.69 -12.35
C TRP A 38 1.14 1.50 -12.76
N LYS A 39 1.38 0.69 -13.81
CA LYS A 39 2.73 0.46 -14.32
C LYS A 39 3.37 1.74 -14.84
N ASP A 40 2.62 2.58 -15.56
CA ASP A 40 3.10 3.88 -16.02
C ASP A 40 3.38 4.82 -14.86
N CYS A 41 2.52 4.85 -13.84
CA CYS A 41 2.73 5.65 -12.64
C CYS A 41 4.03 5.28 -11.91
N LEU A 42 4.25 3.99 -11.65
CA LEU A 42 5.48 3.49 -11.01
C LEU A 42 6.72 3.82 -11.86
N ARG A 43 6.66 3.56 -13.16
CA ARG A 43 7.75 3.85 -14.09
C ARG A 43 8.12 5.33 -14.10
N GLU A 44 7.14 6.23 -14.16
CA GLU A 44 7.38 7.68 -14.18
C GLU A 44 8.11 8.16 -12.93
N GLU A 45 7.71 7.70 -11.74
CA GLU A 45 8.38 8.11 -10.50
C GLU A 45 9.80 7.52 -10.39
N LEU A 46 10.00 6.27 -10.82
CA LEU A 46 11.32 5.64 -10.86
C LEU A 46 12.24 6.34 -11.87
N VAL A 47 11.79 6.62 -13.10
CA VAL A 47 12.58 7.34 -14.11
C VAL A 47 12.91 8.76 -13.65
N ARG A 48 11.94 9.45 -13.03
CA ARG A 48 12.16 10.82 -12.50
C ARG A 48 13.24 10.85 -11.43
N GLN A 49 13.31 9.81 -10.58
CA GLN A 49 14.33 9.73 -9.53
C GLN A 49 15.67 9.22 -10.06
N PHE A 50 15.65 8.30 -11.00
CA PHE A 50 16.83 7.59 -11.50
C PHE A 50 17.00 7.73 -13.01
N PRO A 51 17.10 8.96 -13.58
CA PRO A 51 17.02 9.20 -15.02
C PRO A 51 18.16 8.55 -15.82
N ALA A 52 19.29 8.28 -15.17
CA ALA A 52 20.47 7.68 -15.81
C ALA A 52 20.61 6.16 -15.53
N ARG A 53 19.64 5.54 -14.85
CA ARG A 53 19.70 4.11 -14.50
C ARG A 53 18.68 3.32 -15.28
N ALA A 54 19.09 2.16 -15.77
CA ALA A 54 18.19 1.19 -16.35
C ALA A 54 17.33 0.54 -15.26
N MET A 55 16.12 0.08 -15.61
CA MET A 55 15.19 -0.51 -14.64
C MET A 55 15.73 -1.78 -13.98
N ASP A 56 16.44 -2.60 -14.75
CA ASP A 56 17.09 -3.85 -14.29
C ASP A 56 18.26 -3.62 -13.31
N ALA A 57 18.75 -2.39 -13.24
CA ALA A 57 19.75 -1.97 -12.27
C ALA A 57 19.14 -1.44 -10.95
N LEU A 58 17.80 -1.35 -10.85
CA LEU A 58 17.11 -0.85 -9.67
C LEU A 58 16.68 -2.01 -8.75
N ARG A 59 17.15 -1.99 -7.52
CA ARG A 59 16.69 -2.90 -6.45
C ARG A 59 15.51 -2.27 -5.73
N VAL A 60 14.34 -2.87 -5.88
CA VAL A 60 13.09 -2.34 -5.32
C VAL A 60 12.54 -3.28 -4.26
N LEU A 61 12.26 -2.73 -3.08
CA LEU A 61 11.55 -3.43 -2.01
C LEU A 61 10.06 -3.03 -2.06
N GLU A 62 9.18 -3.99 -2.25
CA GLU A 62 7.75 -3.80 -2.00
C GLU A 62 7.40 -4.29 -0.61
N VAL A 63 6.78 -3.43 0.19
CA VAL A 63 6.41 -3.71 1.58
C VAL A 63 4.89 -3.86 1.69
N GLY A 64 4.44 -4.99 2.24
CA GLY A 64 3.03 -5.34 2.29
C GLY A 64 2.48 -5.66 0.90
N THR A 65 3.16 -6.59 0.21
CA THR A 65 2.84 -6.93 -1.19
C THR A 65 1.43 -7.51 -1.38
N GLY A 66 0.83 -8.05 -0.30
CA GLY A 66 -0.45 -8.74 -0.39
C GLY A 66 -0.42 -9.82 -1.47
N PRO A 67 -1.42 -9.86 -2.37
CA PRO A 67 -1.44 -10.80 -3.49
C PRO A 67 -0.50 -10.45 -4.66
N GLY A 68 0.48 -9.55 -4.47
CA GLY A 68 1.60 -9.34 -5.38
C GLY A 68 1.39 -8.31 -6.49
N PHE A 69 0.40 -7.42 -6.38
CA PHE A 69 0.05 -6.52 -7.46
C PHE A 69 1.22 -5.64 -7.93
N PHE A 70 1.86 -4.90 -7.03
CA PHE A 70 3.00 -4.05 -7.39
C PHE A 70 4.27 -4.85 -7.68
N ALA A 71 4.52 -5.97 -6.97
CA ALA A 71 5.66 -6.84 -7.27
C ALA A 71 5.65 -7.32 -8.72
N ILE A 72 4.48 -7.70 -9.22
CA ILE A 72 4.30 -8.12 -10.62
C ILE A 72 4.60 -6.95 -11.56
N LEU A 73 4.02 -5.77 -11.33
CA LEU A 73 4.23 -4.60 -12.19
C LEU A 73 5.68 -4.13 -12.21
N LEU A 74 6.35 -4.11 -11.05
CA LEU A 74 7.76 -3.75 -10.92
C LEU A 74 8.69 -4.76 -11.62
N CYS A 75 8.38 -6.05 -11.49
CA CYS A 75 9.09 -7.11 -12.20
C CYS A 75 8.90 -7.01 -13.73
N GLU A 76 7.70 -6.66 -14.21
CA GLU A 76 7.44 -6.36 -15.62
C GLU A 76 8.16 -5.13 -16.16
N LEU A 77 8.43 -4.16 -15.30
CA LEU A 77 9.28 -3.01 -15.63
C LEU A 77 10.75 -3.39 -15.71
N GLY A 78 11.12 -4.60 -15.26
CA GLY A 78 12.47 -5.13 -15.28
C GLY A 78 13.24 -4.94 -13.98
N CYS A 79 12.65 -4.37 -12.92
CA CYS A 79 13.32 -4.16 -11.65
C CYS A 79 13.73 -5.47 -10.96
N ASP A 80 14.82 -5.44 -10.18
CA ASP A 80 15.17 -6.48 -9.21
C ASP A 80 14.28 -6.31 -7.97
N VAL A 81 13.25 -7.18 -7.84
CA VAL A 81 12.16 -7.03 -6.87
C VAL A 81 12.31 -7.99 -5.71
N THR A 82 12.34 -7.43 -4.50
CA THR A 82 12.05 -8.13 -3.25
C THR A 82 10.68 -7.68 -2.75
N ALA A 83 9.78 -8.64 -2.51
CA ALA A 83 8.41 -8.38 -2.05
C ALA A 83 8.15 -9.09 -0.73
N LEU A 84 7.67 -8.36 0.27
CA LEU A 84 7.41 -8.92 1.58
C LEU A 84 5.97 -8.71 2.03
N ASP A 85 5.48 -9.68 2.81
CA ASP A 85 4.22 -9.60 3.53
C ASP A 85 4.33 -10.33 4.87
N LEU A 86 3.56 -9.91 5.85
CA LEU A 86 3.49 -10.60 7.16
C LEU A 86 2.77 -11.95 7.05
N THR A 87 1.96 -12.13 6.00
CA THR A 87 0.96 -13.19 5.88
C THR A 87 1.37 -14.22 4.83
N PRO A 88 1.73 -15.46 5.21
CA PRO A 88 2.09 -16.52 4.26
C PRO A 88 0.99 -16.81 3.22
N ALA A 89 -0.29 -16.68 3.61
CA ALA A 89 -1.42 -16.87 2.70
C ALA A 89 -1.42 -15.83 1.58
N MET A 90 -1.10 -14.56 1.87
CA MET A 90 -0.94 -13.51 0.86
C MET A 90 0.20 -13.82 -0.09
N LEU A 91 1.36 -14.23 0.43
CA LEU A 91 2.51 -14.62 -0.40
C LEU A 91 2.23 -15.82 -1.30
N ALA A 92 1.41 -16.77 -0.82
CA ALA A 92 0.98 -17.89 -1.64
C ALA A 92 0.11 -17.43 -2.82
N GLU A 93 -0.83 -16.52 -2.59
CA GLU A 93 -1.64 -15.92 -3.65
C GLU A 93 -0.77 -15.04 -4.59
N ALA A 94 0.18 -14.27 -4.05
CA ALA A 94 1.09 -13.47 -4.85
C ALA A 94 1.88 -14.30 -5.86
N LYS A 95 2.43 -15.42 -5.42
CA LYS A 95 3.16 -16.37 -6.30
C LYS A 95 2.26 -16.96 -7.38
N LYS A 96 1.00 -17.29 -7.06
CA LYS A 96 0.02 -17.76 -8.06
C LYS A 96 -0.27 -16.67 -9.10
N ASN A 97 -0.53 -15.44 -8.64
CA ASN A 97 -0.85 -14.32 -9.52
C ASN A 97 0.33 -13.92 -10.42
N ALA A 98 1.55 -14.03 -9.91
CA ALA A 98 2.77 -13.75 -10.67
C ALA A 98 3.05 -14.78 -11.78
N GLY A 99 2.53 -16.00 -11.68
CA GLY A 99 2.71 -17.05 -12.69
C GLY A 99 4.19 -17.26 -13.02
N GLU A 100 4.56 -17.10 -14.30
CA GLU A 100 5.95 -17.25 -14.76
C GLU A 100 6.93 -16.23 -14.16
N LEU A 101 6.44 -15.09 -13.68
CA LEU A 101 7.28 -14.10 -13.03
C LEU A 101 7.63 -14.48 -11.58
N ALA A 102 6.94 -15.46 -10.98
CA ALA A 102 7.12 -15.82 -9.58
C ALA A 102 8.57 -16.19 -9.23
N GLY A 103 9.28 -16.83 -10.15
CA GLY A 103 10.70 -17.18 -9.97
C GLY A 103 11.69 -16.02 -10.14
N LYS A 104 11.21 -14.85 -10.58
CA LYS A 104 12.04 -13.64 -10.76
C LYS A 104 11.90 -12.64 -9.60
N ILE A 105 10.97 -12.88 -8.67
CA ILE A 105 10.68 -12.03 -7.52
C ILE A 105 11.13 -12.75 -6.25
N CYS A 106 11.87 -12.05 -5.39
CA CYS A 106 12.26 -12.58 -4.07
C CYS A 106 11.10 -12.34 -3.08
N TRP A 107 10.40 -13.42 -2.69
CA TRP A 107 9.26 -13.38 -1.77
C TRP A 107 9.69 -13.67 -0.35
N MET A 108 9.34 -12.80 0.61
CA MET A 108 9.76 -12.92 2.00
C MET A 108 8.59 -12.74 2.97
N GLU A 109 8.45 -13.65 3.93
CA GLU A 109 7.60 -13.43 5.10
C GLU A 109 8.35 -12.54 6.08
N MET A 110 7.83 -11.31 6.32
CA MET A 110 8.51 -10.34 7.17
C MET A 110 7.53 -9.26 7.66
N ASN A 111 7.76 -8.77 8.89
CA ASN A 111 7.06 -7.62 9.44
C ASN A 111 7.59 -6.32 8.82
N ALA A 112 6.68 -5.50 8.28
CA ALA A 112 6.97 -4.19 7.71
C ALA A 112 7.63 -3.19 8.68
N GLU A 113 7.45 -3.42 9.98
CA GLU A 113 7.92 -2.57 11.08
C GLU A 113 9.30 -3.00 11.62
N ALA A 114 9.81 -4.17 11.18
CA ALA A 114 11.08 -4.74 11.66
C ALA A 114 11.77 -5.51 10.53
N LEU A 115 12.46 -4.77 9.65
CA LEU A 115 13.12 -5.34 8.48
C LEU A 115 14.50 -5.92 8.84
N THR A 116 14.78 -7.13 8.34
CA THR A 116 16.07 -7.80 8.58
C THR A 116 17.16 -7.46 7.54
N PHE A 117 16.86 -6.56 6.61
CA PHE A 117 17.83 -6.10 5.61
C PHE A 117 18.88 -5.16 6.22
N ALA A 118 20.08 -5.17 5.65
CA ALA A 118 21.12 -4.20 5.98
C ALA A 118 20.70 -2.78 5.56
N ASP A 119 21.33 -1.78 6.18
CA ASP A 119 21.17 -0.38 5.79
C ASP A 119 21.52 -0.18 4.31
N ALA A 120 20.86 0.75 3.66
CA ALA A 120 21.14 1.13 2.28
C ALA A 120 21.13 -0.04 1.29
N SER A 121 20.21 -0.99 1.44
CA SER A 121 20.08 -2.19 0.59
C SER A 121 19.30 -1.95 -0.70
N PHE A 122 18.39 -0.97 -0.72
CA PHE A 122 17.44 -0.76 -1.82
C PHE A 122 17.55 0.64 -2.42
N ASP A 123 17.30 0.73 -3.72
CA ASP A 123 17.17 1.98 -4.46
C ASP A 123 15.79 2.61 -4.24
N ALA A 124 14.74 1.79 -4.19
CA ALA A 124 13.40 2.24 -3.89
C ALA A 124 12.68 1.31 -2.90
N VAL A 125 11.80 1.90 -2.09
CA VAL A 125 10.81 1.21 -1.27
C VAL A 125 9.43 1.64 -1.75
N VAL A 126 8.55 0.67 -2.02
CA VAL A 126 7.21 0.92 -2.53
C VAL A 126 6.20 0.20 -1.64
N SER A 127 5.07 0.85 -1.35
CA SER A 127 3.98 0.25 -0.60
C SER A 127 2.63 0.75 -1.11
N ARG A 128 1.58 -0.08 -0.99
CA ARG A 128 0.20 0.28 -1.32
C ARG A 128 -0.76 -0.27 -0.28
N ASN A 129 -1.63 0.59 0.25
CA ASN A 129 -2.71 0.23 1.18
C ASN A 129 -2.23 -0.53 2.43
N LEU A 130 -1.08 -0.15 2.99
CA LEU A 130 -0.48 -0.85 4.13
C LEU A 130 -0.41 0.03 5.38
N THR A 131 0.14 1.25 5.26
CA THR A 131 0.52 2.03 6.44
C THR A 131 -0.65 2.38 7.35
N TRP A 132 -1.85 2.54 6.81
CA TRP A 132 -3.07 2.80 7.58
C TRP A 132 -3.35 1.74 8.64
N ASN A 133 -2.92 0.51 8.42
CA ASN A 133 -3.23 -0.68 9.23
C ASN A 133 -2.10 -1.07 10.21
N LEU A 134 -0.99 -0.35 10.20
CA LEU A 134 0.17 -0.69 11.03
C LEU A 134 -0.02 -0.23 12.49
N PRO A 135 0.25 -1.10 13.49
CA PRO A 135 0.28 -0.71 14.88
C PRO A 135 1.44 0.24 15.23
N HIS A 136 2.57 0.16 14.52
CA HIS A 136 3.74 1.03 14.71
C HIS A 136 4.22 1.68 13.39
N PRO A 137 3.43 2.57 12.75
CA PRO A 137 3.81 3.18 11.48
C PRO A 137 5.09 4.02 11.56
N ASP A 138 5.41 4.54 12.75
CA ASP A 138 6.70 5.22 13.00
C ASP A 138 7.89 4.29 12.82
N ALA A 139 7.81 3.06 13.35
CA ALA A 139 8.86 2.06 13.20
C ALA A 139 8.98 1.62 11.73
N ALA A 140 7.84 1.42 11.05
CA ALA A 140 7.84 1.08 9.63
C ALA A 140 8.57 2.14 8.79
N TYR A 141 8.23 3.41 8.94
CA TYR A 141 8.90 4.48 8.20
C TYR A 141 10.39 4.61 8.56
N ALA A 142 10.78 4.37 9.81
CA ALA A 142 12.19 4.37 10.21
C ALA A 142 12.96 3.23 9.52
N GLU A 143 12.40 2.02 9.48
CA GLU A 143 12.99 0.88 8.80
C GLU A 143 13.07 1.09 7.28
N TRP A 144 12.02 1.62 6.66
CA TRP A 144 12.00 1.91 5.23
C TRP A 144 13.04 2.98 4.86
N ALA A 145 13.17 4.03 5.70
CA ALA A 145 14.21 5.03 5.54
C ALA A 145 15.61 4.45 5.73
N ARG A 146 15.81 3.53 6.70
CA ARG A 146 17.09 2.88 6.98
C ARG A 146 17.57 2.05 5.79
N VAL A 147 16.69 1.21 5.24
CA VAL A 147 17.05 0.30 4.13
C VAL A 147 17.21 1.00 2.78
N LEU A 148 16.70 2.24 2.63
CA LEU A 148 16.95 3.05 1.44
C LEU A 148 18.39 3.53 1.37
N ARG A 149 18.99 3.45 0.19
CA ARG A 149 20.29 4.06 -0.13
C ARG A 149 20.22 5.59 -0.07
N PRO A 150 21.35 6.28 0.14
CA PRO A 150 21.43 7.70 -0.19
C PRO A 150 20.93 7.97 -1.61
N GLY A 151 20.08 8.99 -1.79
CA GLY A 151 19.40 9.26 -3.05
C GLY A 151 18.25 8.30 -3.38
N GLY A 152 17.89 7.38 -2.48
CA GLY A 152 16.79 6.41 -2.66
C GLY A 152 15.40 7.04 -2.62
N LEU A 153 14.42 6.34 -3.18
CA LEU A 153 13.02 6.77 -3.34
C LEU A 153 12.08 5.91 -2.49
N LEU A 154 11.18 6.56 -1.75
CA LEU A 154 10.04 5.92 -1.11
C LEU A 154 8.76 6.37 -1.81
N LEU A 155 7.93 5.40 -2.20
CA LEU A 155 6.58 5.61 -2.73
C LEU A 155 5.59 4.88 -1.83
N ASN A 156 4.67 5.62 -1.20
CA ASN A 156 3.61 5.02 -0.40
C ASN A 156 2.25 5.51 -0.89
N PHE A 157 1.47 4.60 -1.46
CA PHE A 157 0.10 4.83 -1.93
C PHE A 157 -0.87 4.40 -0.84
N ASP A 158 -1.63 5.34 -0.28
CA ASP A 158 -2.56 5.03 0.81
C ASP A 158 -3.73 6.02 0.85
N ALA A 159 -4.70 5.79 1.75
CA ALA A 159 -5.83 6.67 1.98
C ALA A 159 -6.24 6.69 3.47
N ASN A 160 -7.17 7.59 3.81
CA ASN A 160 -7.75 7.63 5.15
C ASN A 160 -8.97 6.68 5.23
N TRP A 161 -8.74 5.37 5.00
CA TRP A 161 -9.79 4.37 4.77
C TRP A 161 -10.87 4.33 5.85
N TYR A 162 -10.49 4.54 7.11
CA TYR A 162 -11.38 4.42 8.27
C TYR A 162 -11.60 5.74 9.02
N ALA A 163 -11.36 6.90 8.37
CA ALA A 163 -11.62 8.21 8.98
C ALA A 163 -13.09 8.39 9.37
N TYR A 164 -14.01 7.72 8.68
CA TYR A 164 -15.46 7.75 8.97
C TYR A 164 -15.83 7.21 10.35
N LEU A 165 -14.95 6.41 10.98
CA LEU A 165 -15.17 5.93 12.36
C LEU A 165 -14.97 7.01 13.42
N PHE A 166 -14.35 8.16 13.07
CA PHE A 166 -13.90 9.18 14.01
C PHE A 166 -14.36 10.60 13.66
N ASP A 167 -14.94 10.82 12.51
CA ASP A 167 -15.36 12.13 12.03
C ASP A 167 -16.74 12.03 11.37
N GLU A 168 -17.72 12.81 11.90
CA GLU A 168 -19.11 12.77 11.44
C GLU A 168 -19.25 13.20 9.96
N LYS A 169 -18.40 14.12 9.48
CA LYS A 169 -18.45 14.55 8.08
C LYS A 169 -17.90 13.47 7.16
N ALA A 170 -16.83 12.79 7.60
CA ALA A 170 -16.29 11.65 6.88
C ALA A 170 -17.31 10.49 6.83
N GLN A 171 -18.04 10.25 7.93
CA GLN A 171 -19.11 9.27 7.98
C GLN A 171 -20.25 9.61 7.00
N ALA A 172 -20.73 10.83 7.02
CA ALA A 172 -21.79 11.26 6.08
C ALA A 172 -21.36 11.15 4.61
N ALA A 173 -20.07 11.47 4.32
CA ALA A 173 -19.51 11.33 2.98
C ALA A 173 -19.38 9.86 2.57
N TYR A 174 -18.91 8.99 3.47
CA TYR A 174 -18.83 7.54 3.24
C TYR A 174 -20.20 6.93 2.94
N GLU A 175 -21.24 7.29 3.71
CA GLU A 175 -22.62 6.85 3.46
C GLU A 175 -23.16 7.37 2.10
N GLN A 176 -22.74 8.58 1.70
CA GLN A 176 -23.12 9.12 0.40
C GLN A 176 -22.47 8.32 -0.74
N ASP A 177 -21.21 7.88 -0.61
CA ASP A 177 -20.57 7.00 -1.59
C ASP A 177 -21.34 5.69 -1.77
N ARG A 178 -21.82 5.09 -0.66
CA ARG A 178 -22.64 3.85 -0.71
C ARG A 178 -23.96 4.09 -1.47
N ARG A 179 -24.62 5.22 -1.21
CA ARG A 179 -25.85 5.59 -1.93
C ARG A 179 -25.58 5.80 -3.43
N ASN A 180 -24.53 6.56 -3.76
CA ASN A 180 -24.15 6.84 -5.14
C ASN A 180 -23.83 5.56 -5.93
N SER A 181 -23.07 4.64 -5.32
CA SER A 181 -22.75 3.35 -5.94
C SER A 181 -24.00 2.52 -6.18
N ALA A 182 -24.91 2.45 -5.22
CA ALA A 182 -26.17 1.72 -5.34
C ALA A 182 -27.08 2.31 -6.44
N GLU A 183 -27.23 3.64 -6.49
CA GLU A 183 -28.05 4.34 -7.50
C GLU A 183 -27.52 4.13 -8.92
N GLN A 184 -26.22 4.00 -9.09
CA GLN A 184 -25.58 3.77 -10.39
C GLN A 184 -25.41 2.28 -10.72
N GLY A 185 -25.90 1.38 -9.86
CA GLY A 185 -25.76 -0.06 -10.04
C GLY A 185 -24.31 -0.53 -10.03
N VAL A 186 -23.42 0.25 -9.42
CA VAL A 186 -22.02 -0.10 -9.24
C VAL A 186 -21.89 -1.02 -8.03
N ARG A 187 -21.10 -2.06 -8.21
CA ARG A 187 -20.78 -3.04 -7.16
C ARG A 187 -20.13 -2.34 -5.97
N ASP A 188 -20.65 -2.58 -4.75
CA ASP A 188 -20.03 -2.06 -3.54
C ASP A 188 -18.80 -2.90 -3.19
N GLN A 189 -17.62 -2.37 -3.53
CA GLN A 189 -16.35 -3.04 -3.31
C GLN A 189 -16.02 -3.24 -1.82
N ASN A 190 -16.57 -2.41 -0.91
CA ASN A 190 -16.37 -2.60 0.52
C ASN A 190 -17.13 -3.82 1.03
N LEU A 191 -18.41 -3.93 0.70
CA LEU A 191 -19.22 -5.08 1.12
C LEU A 191 -18.69 -6.40 0.58
N GLU A 192 -18.19 -6.39 -0.67
CA GLU A 192 -17.70 -7.60 -1.31
C GLU A 192 -16.25 -7.96 -0.95
N SER A 193 -15.42 -6.94 -0.68
CA SER A 193 -14.03 -7.18 -0.28
C SER A 193 -13.92 -7.59 1.18
N GLU A 194 -14.78 -7.10 2.05
CA GLU A 194 -14.69 -7.34 3.50
C GLU A 194 -15.69 -8.42 3.98
N GLY A 195 -16.83 -8.58 3.29
CA GLY A 195 -17.80 -9.65 3.58
C GLY A 195 -18.23 -9.70 5.05
N GLU A 196 -18.38 -10.90 5.60
CA GLU A 196 -18.78 -11.13 7.00
C GLU A 196 -17.76 -10.65 8.05
N HIS A 197 -16.57 -10.18 7.63
CA HIS A 197 -15.47 -9.76 8.51
C HIS A 197 -15.31 -8.23 8.59
N PHE A 198 -16.26 -7.46 8.07
CA PHE A 198 -16.22 -6.00 8.11
C PHE A 198 -16.04 -5.47 9.53
N ASP A 199 -16.84 -5.97 10.47
CA ASP A 199 -16.80 -5.58 11.88
C ASP A 199 -15.43 -5.82 12.54
N VAL A 200 -14.75 -6.90 12.16
CA VAL A 200 -13.41 -7.24 12.68
C VAL A 200 -12.38 -6.19 12.24
N MET A 201 -12.42 -5.78 10.98
CA MET A 201 -11.46 -4.78 10.49
C MET A 201 -11.77 -3.38 11.04
N GLU A 202 -13.03 -3.00 11.20
CA GLU A 202 -13.39 -1.76 11.90
C GLU A 202 -12.88 -1.74 13.34
N ASP A 203 -12.98 -2.87 14.06
CA ASP A 203 -12.46 -2.97 15.42
C ASP A 203 -10.94 -2.81 15.48
N ILE A 204 -10.21 -3.42 14.54
CA ILE A 204 -8.77 -3.20 14.38
C ILE A 204 -8.49 -1.73 14.03
N ALA A 205 -9.22 -1.16 13.07
CA ALA A 205 -9.05 0.22 12.61
C ALA A 205 -9.27 1.25 13.73
N ARG A 206 -10.16 0.97 14.71
CA ARG A 206 -10.36 1.83 15.88
C ARG A 206 -9.12 1.90 16.79
N ARG A 207 -8.24 0.90 16.72
CA ARG A 207 -7.09 0.74 17.61
C ARG A 207 -5.75 1.11 16.97
N VAL A 208 -5.68 1.15 15.63
CA VAL A 208 -4.46 1.56 14.92
C VAL A 208 -4.34 3.09 14.84
N PRO A 209 -3.13 3.65 14.96
CA PRO A 209 -2.98 5.10 15.13
C PRO A 209 -3.37 5.91 13.90
N LEU A 210 -3.11 5.42 12.69
CA LEU A 210 -3.30 6.23 11.47
C LEU A 210 -4.76 6.39 11.05
N SER A 211 -5.69 5.60 11.57
CA SER A 211 -7.13 5.81 11.37
C SER A 211 -7.64 7.10 12.00
N GLN A 212 -6.95 7.61 13.05
CA GLN A 212 -7.34 8.80 13.80
C GLN A 212 -6.50 10.03 13.44
N LEU A 213 -5.43 9.85 12.69
CA LEU A 213 -4.49 10.91 12.38
C LEU A 213 -4.79 11.52 11.00
N ARG A 214 -4.54 12.82 10.88
CA ARG A 214 -4.73 13.52 9.62
C ARG A 214 -3.60 13.17 8.64
N ARG A 215 -3.89 12.36 7.68
CA ARG A 215 -3.02 11.99 6.56
C ARG A 215 -3.38 12.79 5.31
N PRO A 216 -2.42 13.11 4.43
CA PRO A 216 -0.99 12.73 4.46
C PRO A 216 -0.10 13.63 5.34
N ALA A 217 -0.67 14.61 6.07
CA ALA A 217 0.14 15.57 6.84
C ALA A 217 1.02 14.89 7.90
N TRP A 218 0.50 13.88 8.60
CA TRP A 218 1.29 13.11 9.58
C TRP A 218 2.46 12.39 8.92
N ASP A 219 2.21 11.73 7.77
CA ASP A 219 3.23 11.01 7.01
C ASP A 219 4.40 11.92 6.61
N LEU A 220 4.07 13.11 6.07
CA LEU A 220 5.06 14.09 5.67
C LEU A 220 5.91 14.57 6.85
N ALA A 221 5.26 14.91 7.97
CA ALA A 221 5.97 15.35 9.17
C ALA A 221 6.91 14.25 9.70
N ARG A 222 6.47 12.98 9.68
CA ARG A 222 7.28 11.85 10.13
C ARG A 222 8.48 11.60 9.23
N LEU A 223 8.27 11.61 7.92
CA LEU A 223 9.36 11.39 6.95
C LEU A 223 10.39 12.53 6.97
N HIS A 224 9.94 13.79 7.13
CA HIS A 224 10.84 14.93 7.34
C HIS A 224 11.68 14.77 8.61
N ALA A 225 11.08 14.31 9.71
CA ALA A 225 11.81 14.06 10.96
C ALA A 225 12.86 12.94 10.81
N LEU A 226 12.67 12.02 9.87
CA LEU A 226 13.63 10.98 9.49
C LEU A 226 14.68 11.45 8.47
N GLY A 227 14.68 12.75 8.11
CA GLY A 227 15.64 13.33 7.17
C GLY A 227 15.34 13.09 5.69
N LEU A 228 14.12 12.66 5.34
CA LEU A 228 13.72 12.52 3.96
C LEU A 228 13.05 13.81 3.47
N HIS A 229 13.25 14.15 2.18
CA HIS A 229 12.49 15.19 1.51
C HIS A 229 11.20 14.60 0.95
N ALA A 230 10.07 14.86 1.62
CA ALA A 230 8.78 14.26 1.31
C ALA A 230 7.76 15.28 0.77
N ARG A 231 6.93 14.84 -0.18
CA ARG A 231 5.75 15.54 -0.68
C ARG A 231 4.61 14.55 -0.91
N ALA A 232 3.38 15.06 -0.98
CA ALA A 232 2.20 14.25 -1.33
C ALA A 232 1.61 14.68 -2.67
N ASP A 233 1.11 13.70 -3.43
CA ASP A 233 0.17 13.91 -4.52
C ASP A 233 -1.21 13.39 -4.05
N GLU A 234 -2.08 14.32 -3.65
CA GLU A 234 -3.43 14.00 -3.14
C GLU A 234 -4.44 13.74 -4.28
N ARG A 235 -3.98 13.77 -5.54
CA ARG A 235 -4.80 13.53 -6.72
C ARG A 235 -4.38 12.31 -7.53
N ILE A 236 -3.47 11.50 -7.01
CA ILE A 236 -2.99 10.29 -7.71
C ILE A 236 -4.12 9.36 -8.12
N TRP A 237 -5.19 9.26 -7.33
CA TRP A 237 -6.37 8.45 -7.60
C TRP A 237 -7.02 8.79 -8.96
N GLN A 238 -6.96 10.05 -9.41
CA GLN A 238 -7.48 10.47 -10.71
C GLN A 238 -6.76 9.80 -11.89
N ARG A 239 -5.52 9.36 -11.68
CA ARG A 239 -4.69 8.71 -12.69
C ARG A 239 -4.84 7.20 -12.70
N VAL A 240 -4.98 6.60 -11.52
CA VAL A 240 -4.82 5.16 -11.34
C VAL A 240 -6.14 4.43 -11.11
N TRP A 241 -7.16 5.07 -10.55
CA TRP A 241 -8.43 4.45 -10.26
C TRP A 241 -9.30 4.24 -11.50
N SER A 242 -10.12 3.20 -11.45
CA SER A 242 -11.26 2.98 -12.35
C SER A 242 -12.41 3.95 -12.03
N GLU A 243 -13.42 4.01 -12.89
CA GLU A 243 -14.63 4.79 -12.61
C GLU A 243 -15.40 4.22 -11.41
N GLU A 244 -15.44 2.89 -11.26
CA GLU A 244 -16.08 2.23 -10.13
C GLU A 244 -15.40 2.56 -8.81
N GLU A 245 -14.05 2.57 -8.75
CA GLU A 245 -13.32 2.98 -7.55
C GLU A 245 -13.57 4.43 -7.19
N ARG A 246 -13.67 5.32 -8.19
CA ARG A 246 -13.97 6.75 -7.96
C ARG A 246 -15.35 6.95 -7.35
N LEU A 247 -16.32 6.09 -7.66
CA LEU A 247 -17.65 6.12 -7.04
C LEU A 247 -17.64 5.50 -5.65
N ASN A 248 -16.95 4.37 -5.48
CA ASN A 248 -16.90 3.65 -4.21
C ASN A 248 -16.13 4.39 -3.13
N PHE A 249 -15.08 5.15 -3.50
CA PHE A 249 -14.10 5.72 -2.58
C PHE A 249 -13.92 7.24 -2.71
N ALA A 250 -14.94 7.96 -3.20
CA ALA A 250 -14.88 9.41 -3.38
C ALA A 250 -14.59 10.16 -2.07
N SER A 251 -15.10 9.66 -0.94
CA SER A 251 -14.89 10.21 0.39
C SER A 251 -13.49 9.93 0.96
N THR A 252 -12.80 8.91 0.44
CA THR A 252 -11.48 8.47 0.91
C THR A 252 -10.46 8.44 -0.24
N PRO A 253 -10.20 9.59 -0.90
CA PRO A 253 -9.33 9.63 -2.08
C PRO A 253 -7.91 9.21 -1.71
N MET A 254 -7.34 8.33 -2.54
CA MET A 254 -5.96 7.88 -2.39
C MET A 254 -4.98 9.03 -2.62
N PHE A 255 -3.96 9.10 -1.79
CA PHE A 255 -2.78 9.94 -1.98
C PHE A 255 -1.52 9.11 -2.23
N LEU A 256 -0.52 9.72 -2.84
CA LEU A 256 0.82 9.17 -2.99
C LEU A 256 1.81 10.02 -2.20
N ILE A 257 2.50 9.41 -1.26
CA ILE A 257 3.70 9.99 -0.63
C ILE A 257 4.91 9.66 -1.50
N ILE A 258 5.66 10.71 -1.86
CA ILE A 258 6.91 10.61 -2.59
C ILE A 258 7.99 11.19 -1.68
N ALA A 259 8.89 10.37 -1.18
CA ALA A 259 9.97 10.82 -0.32
C ALA A 259 11.34 10.39 -0.86
N ARG A 260 12.35 11.26 -0.71
CA ARG A 260 13.71 11.06 -1.19
C ARG A 260 14.68 11.13 -0.02
N LYS A 261 15.55 10.13 0.10
CA LYS A 261 16.65 10.16 1.06
C LYS A 261 17.75 11.07 0.54
N GLY A 262 18.25 11.97 1.37
CA GLY A 262 19.35 12.87 1.00
C GLY A 262 20.57 12.09 0.47
N GLN A 263 21.37 12.72 -0.37
CA GLN A 263 22.71 12.22 -0.71
C GLN A 263 23.65 12.70 0.39
N CYS A 264 24.23 11.80 1.14
CA CYS A 264 25.30 12.16 2.09
C CYS A 264 26.61 12.42 1.36
#